data_5dd883a113a5168be0ece6031e637a6d
#
_entry.id   5dd883a113a5168be0ece6031e637a6d
#
_cell.length_a   1.000
_cell.length_b   1.000
_cell.length_c   1.000
_cell.angle_alpha   90.00
_cell.angle_beta   90.00
_cell.angle_gamma   90.00
#
_symmetry.space_group_name_H-M   'P 1'
#
loop_
_entity.id
_entity.type
_entity.pdbx_description
1 polymer ?
#
loop_
_entity_poly.entity_id
_entity_poly.type
_entity_poly.pdbx_seq_one_letter_code
_entity_poly.pdbx_strand_id
1 'polypeptide(L)'
;SDLHCVIYEAHVRGLTAHSSSGVEHPGTYRGVIESIPRLESLGITSLELLPVQEFDSLDNPRKNPRTGHQLRQYWGYNTLAFFAPKSSYAASRIRGAQVAEFKDMVKALHRAGIEVILDVVFNHTGEGNELGPTVSFRGLDNSIWYILDEDPRYYKNFSGCGNTLNCNHPVVRNFILDCLHYWVVEMHVDGFRFDLGSILGRDPKGRLLENPPVIEQIAEDPVLRQTKIIAEAWDAGGAYQVGSFPGGRWAEWNDRFRDDVRRFWRGDRHEVRNFCTRITGSSDLYLRDGRKPFHSINYLTSHDGFTLRDLVTYERKRNLENGEGETDGHDANFSSGYGSDGPTEDALIRAVRERQARNLLATLLLSIGTPMLLAGDEFLRTQGGNNNAYCQDNPVSWIDWTLADEHRGLVRFVRELINLRLRHPAFRRPEFFTGKDANYNAIPDISWYDPAGKPPDWARIDQVVASRIDGSRADIVADRDDNDFFLIFNASDAAVRFRVCPPPPKTRWHLSMDTARPSPEDVREPGTEPVLSPQDEYILAPRSLVLLLARDPAAGI
;
A
#
# COMPACT_ATOMS: atom_id res chain seq x y z
N SER A 1 6.54 14.15 8.48
CA SER A 1 5.47 14.85 7.74
C SER A 1 4.78 13.85 6.81
N ASP A 2 3.44 13.86 6.77
CA ASP A 2 2.66 12.92 5.93
C ASP A 2 3.00 13.03 4.44
N LEU A 3 3.42 14.22 3.99
CA LEU A 3 3.86 14.44 2.60
C LEU A 3 5.16 13.71 2.21
N HIS A 4 5.98 13.30 3.18
CA HIS A 4 7.22 12.56 2.94
C HIS A 4 7.06 11.06 3.21
N CYS A 5 5.83 10.61 3.50
CA CYS A 5 5.56 9.24 3.85
C CYS A 5 5.63 8.33 2.61
N VAL A 6 6.44 7.30 2.68
CA VAL A 6 6.51 6.15 1.77
C VAL A 6 6.47 4.91 2.65
N ILE A 7 5.33 4.23 2.63
CA ILE A 7 5.08 3.07 3.50
C ILE A 7 5.61 1.79 2.83
N TYR A 8 6.22 0.93 3.63
CA TYR A 8 6.63 -0.42 3.25
C TYR A 8 5.95 -1.40 4.18
N GLU A 9 5.00 -2.17 3.64
CA GLU A 9 4.26 -3.18 4.39
C GLU A 9 5.05 -4.47 4.47
N ALA A 10 5.33 -4.95 5.68
CA ALA A 10 6.12 -6.16 5.90
C ALA A 10 5.63 -6.97 7.10
N HIS A 11 6.01 -8.24 7.13
CA HIS A 11 5.79 -9.16 8.25
C HIS A 11 7.09 -9.34 9.02
N VAL A 12 7.09 -9.19 10.34
CA VAL A 12 8.31 -9.29 11.16
C VAL A 12 9.07 -10.58 10.89
N ARG A 13 8.37 -11.71 10.91
CA ARG A 13 8.97 -13.02 10.67
C ARG A 13 9.33 -13.20 9.19
N GLY A 14 8.40 -12.92 8.29
CA GLY A 14 8.57 -13.15 6.85
C GLY A 14 9.68 -12.33 6.21
N LEU A 15 10.00 -11.18 6.77
CA LEU A 15 11.06 -10.31 6.26
C LEU A 15 12.43 -11.00 6.23
N THR A 16 12.72 -11.85 7.23
CA THR A 16 14.06 -12.44 7.39
C THR A 16 14.10 -13.94 7.65
N ALA A 17 12.94 -14.62 7.70
CA ALA A 17 12.90 -16.06 8.02
C ALA A 17 13.58 -16.95 6.97
N HIS A 18 13.57 -16.53 5.69
CA HIS A 18 14.24 -17.28 4.63
C HIS A 18 15.76 -17.21 4.79
N SER A 19 16.43 -18.33 4.53
CA SER A 19 17.90 -18.44 4.70
C SER A 19 18.71 -17.43 3.89
N SER A 20 18.15 -16.98 2.76
CA SER A 20 18.77 -15.95 1.90
C SER A 20 18.87 -14.57 2.56
N SER A 21 18.17 -14.34 3.68
CA SER A 21 18.25 -13.05 4.40
C SER A 21 19.66 -12.75 4.90
N GLY A 22 20.41 -13.79 5.26
CA GLY A 22 21.79 -13.70 5.76
C GLY A 22 21.90 -13.02 7.13
N VAL A 23 20.78 -12.82 7.85
CA VAL A 23 20.80 -12.22 9.18
C VAL A 23 21.14 -13.26 10.26
N GLU A 24 21.67 -12.79 11.39
CA GLU A 24 22.01 -13.66 12.53
C GLU A 24 20.75 -14.15 13.27
N HIS A 25 19.68 -13.33 13.29
CA HIS A 25 18.45 -13.61 14.02
C HIS A 25 17.21 -13.66 13.11
N PRO A 26 17.11 -14.67 12.20
CA PRO A 26 16.05 -14.74 11.22
C PRO A 26 14.65 -14.83 11.85
N GLY A 27 13.69 -14.14 11.27
CA GLY A 27 12.28 -14.18 11.67
C GLY A 27 11.95 -13.47 12.99
N THR A 28 12.78 -12.54 13.43
CA THR A 28 12.66 -11.87 14.73
C THR A 28 12.73 -10.35 14.64
N TYR A 29 12.40 -9.65 15.75
CA TYR A 29 12.60 -8.18 15.86
C TYR A 29 14.06 -7.79 15.62
N ARG A 30 15.03 -8.58 16.07
CA ARG A 30 16.45 -8.35 15.78
C ARG A 30 16.77 -8.53 14.31
N GLY A 31 16.15 -9.50 13.65
CA GLY A 31 16.27 -9.66 12.19
C GLY A 31 15.77 -8.43 11.42
N VAL A 32 14.72 -7.78 11.91
CA VAL A 32 14.27 -6.50 11.34
C VAL A 32 15.35 -5.42 11.51
N ILE A 33 15.96 -5.31 12.70
CA ILE A 33 17.07 -4.37 12.94
C ILE A 33 18.22 -4.62 11.95
N GLU A 34 18.60 -5.86 11.75
CA GLU A 34 19.67 -6.26 10.81
C GLU A 34 19.31 -5.94 9.35
N SER A 35 18.03 -5.81 9.03
CA SER A 35 17.54 -5.45 7.70
C SER A 35 17.45 -3.95 7.43
N ILE A 36 17.65 -3.09 8.44
CA ILE A 36 17.54 -1.63 8.32
C ILE A 36 18.38 -1.07 7.17
N PRO A 37 19.63 -1.49 6.94
CA PRO A 37 20.42 -0.96 5.82
C PRO A 37 19.77 -1.17 4.44
N ARG A 38 19.04 -2.28 4.25
CA ARG A 38 18.28 -2.53 3.02
C ARG A 38 17.10 -1.56 2.89
N LEU A 39 16.37 -1.33 3.98
CA LEU A 39 15.23 -0.40 4.01
C LEU A 39 15.66 1.05 3.78
N GLU A 40 16.76 1.49 4.40
CA GLU A 40 17.37 2.80 4.16
C GLU A 40 17.82 2.96 2.70
N SER A 41 18.48 1.93 2.15
CA SER A 41 18.94 1.93 0.75
C SER A 41 17.79 2.05 -0.24
N LEU A 42 16.63 1.48 0.07
CA LEU A 42 15.42 1.61 -0.76
C LEU A 42 14.81 3.02 -0.67
N GLY A 43 14.98 3.70 0.46
CA GLY A 43 14.50 5.07 0.67
C GLY A 43 13.10 5.16 1.28
N ILE A 44 12.57 4.07 1.86
CA ILE A 44 11.29 4.11 2.56
C ILE A 44 11.38 4.95 3.83
N THR A 45 10.26 5.51 4.25
CA THR A 45 10.21 6.39 5.45
C THR A 45 9.35 5.84 6.57
N SER A 46 8.54 4.83 6.28
CA SER A 46 7.65 4.20 7.27
C SER A 46 7.57 2.71 7.01
N LEU A 47 7.72 1.91 8.07
CA LEU A 47 7.55 0.47 8.05
C LEU A 47 6.20 0.12 8.69
N GLU A 48 5.27 -0.41 7.90
CA GLU A 48 4.00 -0.94 8.40
C GLU A 48 4.15 -2.43 8.63
N LEU A 49 3.98 -2.86 9.87
CA LEU A 49 4.13 -4.25 10.27
C LEU A 49 2.76 -4.92 10.40
N LEU A 50 2.61 -6.10 9.78
CA LEU A 50 1.49 -6.99 10.06
C LEU A 50 1.41 -7.24 11.57
N PRO A 51 0.26 -7.74 12.10
CA PRO A 51 0.01 -7.76 13.53
C PRO A 51 1.15 -8.33 14.36
N VAL A 52 1.61 -7.54 15.33
CA VAL A 52 2.65 -7.93 16.30
C VAL A 52 2.09 -8.14 17.70
N GLN A 53 0.81 -7.87 17.93
CA GLN A 53 0.12 -8.23 19.16
C GLN A 53 0.05 -9.75 19.27
N GLU A 54 0.21 -10.29 20.49
CA GLU A 54 0.31 -11.74 20.69
C GLU A 54 -0.90 -12.52 20.17
N PHE A 55 -0.63 -13.56 19.42
CA PHE A 55 -1.62 -14.49 18.87
C PHE A 55 -1.09 -15.93 18.92
N ASP A 56 -1.98 -16.93 18.82
CA ASP A 56 -1.57 -18.33 18.75
C ASP A 56 -1.25 -18.74 17.31
N SER A 57 0.02 -19.01 17.05
CA SER A 57 0.46 -19.47 15.72
C SER A 57 -0.06 -20.87 15.36
N LEU A 58 -0.53 -21.65 16.35
CA LEU A 58 -1.05 -23.00 16.14
C LEU A 58 -2.57 -23.03 15.93
N ASP A 59 -3.23 -21.88 16.04
CA ASP A 59 -4.69 -21.76 15.87
C ASP A 59 -5.09 -21.86 14.37
N ASN A 60 -4.89 -23.04 13.81
CA ASN A 60 -5.41 -23.41 12.50
C ASN A 60 -5.66 -24.92 12.47
N PRO A 61 -6.92 -25.39 12.35
CA PRO A 61 -7.25 -26.80 12.33
C PRO A 61 -6.92 -27.50 11.01
N ARG A 62 -6.61 -26.75 9.95
CA ARG A 62 -6.44 -27.28 8.60
C ARG A 62 -5.04 -27.83 8.36
N LYS A 63 -4.95 -28.69 7.37
CA LYS A 63 -3.69 -29.22 6.85
C LYS A 63 -3.53 -28.87 5.39
N ASN A 64 -2.29 -28.66 4.96
CA ASN A 64 -1.96 -28.51 3.56
C ASN A 64 -2.32 -29.84 2.84
N PRO A 65 -3.23 -29.82 1.85
CA PRO A 65 -3.70 -31.03 1.19
C PRO A 65 -2.63 -31.72 0.33
N ARG A 66 -1.55 -31.02 -0.04
CA ARG A 66 -0.45 -31.61 -0.81
C ARG A 66 0.59 -32.28 0.07
N THR A 67 0.92 -31.68 1.22
CA THR A 67 2.02 -32.12 2.08
C THR A 67 1.54 -32.86 3.32
N GLY A 68 0.28 -32.71 3.71
CA GLY A 68 -0.28 -33.21 4.97
C GLY A 68 0.18 -32.46 6.21
N HIS A 69 1.02 -31.43 6.08
CA HIS A 69 1.52 -30.66 7.21
C HIS A 69 0.42 -29.79 7.81
N GLN A 70 0.45 -29.62 9.13
CA GLN A 70 -0.42 -28.72 9.86
C GLN A 70 -0.14 -27.27 9.43
N LEU A 71 -1.18 -26.55 9.05
CA LEU A 71 -1.11 -25.12 8.75
C LEU A 71 -1.02 -24.31 10.04
N ARG A 72 -0.50 -23.08 9.94
CA ARG A 72 -0.30 -22.17 11.08
C ARG A 72 -0.87 -20.81 10.77
N GLN A 73 -1.26 -20.07 11.81
CA GLN A 73 -1.50 -18.63 11.69
C GLN A 73 -0.16 -17.92 11.46
N TYR A 74 -0.02 -17.32 10.29
CA TYR A 74 1.19 -16.59 9.92
C TYR A 74 0.99 -15.07 10.00
N TRP A 75 -0.09 -14.54 9.43
CA TRP A 75 -0.32 -13.09 9.43
C TRP A 75 -0.56 -12.50 10.82
N GLY A 76 -1.26 -13.22 11.68
CA GLY A 76 -1.51 -12.78 13.06
C GLY A 76 -2.81 -12.01 13.29
N TYR A 77 -3.76 -12.04 12.36
CA TYR A 77 -5.07 -11.38 12.54
C TYR A 77 -6.02 -12.16 13.47
N ASN A 78 -5.49 -12.63 14.57
CA ASN A 78 -6.23 -13.46 15.54
C ASN A 78 -5.76 -13.13 16.96
N THR A 79 -5.86 -11.87 17.36
CA THR A 79 -5.24 -11.33 18.58
C THR A 79 -5.81 -11.96 19.84
N LEU A 80 -4.92 -12.33 20.77
CA LEU A 80 -5.25 -12.83 22.10
C LEU A 80 -4.85 -11.84 23.21
N ALA A 81 -3.65 -11.25 23.11
CA ALA A 81 -3.13 -10.33 24.11
C ALA A 81 -2.74 -8.99 23.46
N PHE A 82 -3.63 -8.02 23.61
CA PHE A 82 -3.56 -6.73 22.90
C PHE A 82 -2.43 -5.80 23.36
N PHE A 83 -1.93 -5.97 24.60
CA PHE A 83 -0.85 -5.17 25.18
C PHE A 83 0.51 -5.87 25.09
N ALA A 84 0.59 -7.04 24.51
CA ALA A 84 1.82 -7.84 24.48
C ALA A 84 2.36 -7.98 23.05
N PRO A 85 3.64 -7.66 22.80
CA PRO A 85 4.27 -8.00 21.54
C PRO A 85 4.42 -9.53 21.41
N LYS A 86 4.31 -10.03 20.17
CA LYS A 86 4.40 -11.45 19.83
C LYS A 86 5.70 -12.05 20.36
N SER A 87 5.57 -12.99 21.29
CA SER A 87 6.71 -13.59 22.01
C SER A 87 7.64 -14.38 21.11
N SER A 88 7.11 -15.10 20.11
CA SER A 88 7.91 -15.90 19.19
C SER A 88 8.71 -15.07 18.17
N TYR A 89 8.52 -13.75 18.13
CA TYR A 89 9.33 -12.84 17.32
C TYR A 89 10.57 -12.32 18.09
N ALA A 90 10.74 -12.68 19.36
CA ALA A 90 11.99 -12.42 20.07
C ALA A 90 13.07 -13.41 19.65
N ALA A 91 14.31 -12.92 19.51
CA ALA A 91 15.48 -13.77 19.30
C ALA A 91 15.90 -14.47 20.60
N SER A 92 15.76 -13.78 21.73
CA SER A 92 16.04 -14.33 23.05
C SER A 92 14.92 -15.27 23.52
N ARG A 93 15.30 -16.38 24.15
CA ARG A 93 14.36 -17.32 24.78
C ARG A 93 13.98 -16.94 26.20
N ILE A 94 14.51 -15.85 26.73
CA ILE A 94 14.19 -15.37 28.08
C ILE A 94 12.74 -14.82 28.03
N ARG A 95 11.91 -15.26 28.98
CA ARG A 95 10.52 -14.81 29.10
C ARG A 95 10.47 -13.29 29.31
N GLY A 96 9.63 -12.59 28.53
CA GLY A 96 9.52 -11.15 28.59
C GLY A 96 10.50 -10.39 27.69
N ALA A 97 11.50 -11.06 27.09
CA ALA A 97 12.49 -10.42 26.22
C ALA A 97 11.86 -9.74 24.99
N GLN A 98 10.72 -10.21 24.52
CA GLN A 98 10.01 -9.63 23.38
C GLN A 98 9.67 -8.14 23.55
N VAL A 99 9.42 -7.69 24.77
CA VAL A 99 9.13 -6.28 25.05
C VAL A 99 10.37 -5.42 24.81
N ALA A 100 11.52 -5.83 25.36
CA ALA A 100 12.79 -5.12 25.18
C ALA A 100 13.23 -5.16 23.70
N GLU A 101 13.15 -6.31 23.06
CA GLU A 101 13.56 -6.45 21.66
C GLU A 101 12.65 -5.66 20.70
N PHE A 102 11.34 -5.58 20.96
CA PHE A 102 10.44 -4.73 20.20
C PHE A 102 10.83 -3.24 20.35
N LYS A 103 11.07 -2.79 21.60
CA LYS A 103 11.53 -1.41 21.86
C LYS A 103 12.86 -1.12 21.19
N ASP A 104 13.79 -2.07 21.18
CA ASP A 104 15.09 -1.92 20.49
C ASP A 104 14.91 -1.82 18.97
N MET A 105 13.98 -2.59 18.39
CA MET A 105 13.63 -2.48 16.97
C MET A 105 13.09 -1.08 16.64
N VAL A 106 12.13 -0.56 17.40
CA VAL A 106 11.58 0.79 17.18
C VAL A 106 12.67 1.85 17.29
N LYS A 107 13.52 1.79 18.32
CA LYS A 107 14.66 2.70 18.47
C LYS A 107 15.62 2.67 17.30
N ALA A 108 15.92 1.48 16.79
CA ALA A 108 16.82 1.31 15.65
C ALA A 108 16.22 1.89 14.36
N LEU A 109 14.93 1.64 14.11
CA LEU A 109 14.20 2.21 12.99
C LEU A 109 14.14 3.74 13.08
N HIS A 110 13.84 4.29 14.25
CA HIS A 110 13.82 5.75 14.45
C HIS A 110 15.20 6.39 14.21
N ARG A 111 16.30 5.76 14.62
CA ARG A 111 17.66 6.25 14.32
C ARG A 111 17.94 6.27 12.82
N ALA A 112 17.34 5.39 12.07
CA ALA A 112 17.41 5.33 10.62
C ALA A 112 16.40 6.29 9.93
N GLY A 113 15.61 7.05 10.70
CA GLY A 113 14.59 7.95 10.16
C GLY A 113 13.35 7.24 9.64
N ILE A 114 13.10 6.00 10.07
CA ILE A 114 11.97 5.16 9.64
C ILE A 114 10.92 5.11 10.76
N GLU A 115 9.71 5.55 10.47
CA GLU A 115 8.55 5.44 11.35
C GLU A 115 8.04 4.00 11.42
N VAL A 116 7.36 3.63 12.51
CA VAL A 116 6.75 2.32 12.72
C VAL A 116 5.24 2.44 12.80
N ILE A 117 4.55 1.77 11.89
CA ILE A 117 3.09 1.68 11.86
C ILE A 117 2.71 0.23 12.19
N LEU A 118 1.77 0.03 13.10
CA LEU A 118 1.28 -1.30 13.44
C LEU A 118 -0.08 -1.56 12.83
N ASP A 119 -0.24 -2.72 12.23
CA ASP A 119 -1.55 -3.27 11.88
C ASP A 119 -2.20 -3.85 13.14
N VAL A 120 -3.38 -3.31 13.50
CA VAL A 120 -4.08 -3.68 14.73
C VAL A 120 -5.48 -4.21 14.43
N VAL A 121 -5.88 -5.21 15.21
CA VAL A 121 -7.12 -5.96 15.00
C VAL A 121 -8.03 -5.77 16.21
N PHE A 122 -8.91 -4.77 16.15
CA PHE A 122 -9.93 -4.52 17.18
C PHE A 122 -11.34 -4.91 16.71
N ASN A 123 -11.46 -5.55 15.56
CA ASN A 123 -12.76 -5.92 15.00
C ASN A 123 -13.25 -7.29 15.49
N HIS A 124 -12.34 -8.19 15.89
CA HIS A 124 -12.65 -9.52 16.42
C HIS A 124 -11.53 -10.04 17.32
N THR A 125 -11.75 -11.19 17.95
CA THR A 125 -10.74 -11.94 18.70
C THR A 125 -10.55 -13.34 18.15
N GLY A 126 -9.48 -14.02 18.59
CA GLY A 126 -9.21 -15.42 18.28
C GLY A 126 -10.19 -16.43 18.90
N GLU A 127 -11.28 -16.00 19.50
CA GLU A 127 -12.28 -16.91 20.11
C GLU A 127 -13.27 -17.51 19.12
N GLY A 128 -13.27 -17.05 17.85
CA GLY A 128 -14.17 -17.56 16.83
C GLY A 128 -15.66 -17.34 17.16
N ASN A 129 -16.50 -18.27 16.75
CA ASN A 129 -17.95 -18.26 17.07
C ASN A 129 -18.24 -18.98 18.40
N GLU A 130 -19.51 -19.37 18.64
CA GLU A 130 -19.97 -20.08 19.85
C GLU A 130 -19.30 -21.43 20.08
N LEU A 131 -18.73 -22.03 19.04
CA LEU A 131 -17.99 -23.29 19.13
C LEU A 131 -16.49 -23.11 19.37
N GLY A 132 -16.02 -21.86 19.35
CA GLY A 132 -14.59 -21.56 19.54
C GLY A 132 -14.14 -21.63 21.00
N PRO A 133 -12.82 -21.53 21.25
CA PRO A 133 -12.26 -21.61 22.58
C PRO A 133 -12.62 -20.38 23.44
N THR A 134 -12.57 -20.53 24.76
CA THR A 134 -12.68 -19.42 25.72
C THR A 134 -11.27 -19.06 26.20
N VAL A 135 -10.62 -18.13 25.51
CA VAL A 135 -9.21 -17.75 25.72
C VAL A 135 -8.99 -16.23 25.83
N SER A 136 -10.06 -15.44 25.72
CA SER A 136 -10.01 -13.98 25.81
C SER A 136 -11.24 -13.44 26.58
N PHE A 137 -11.95 -12.46 26.06
CA PHE A 137 -12.98 -11.69 26.76
C PHE A 137 -14.27 -12.48 27.03
N ARG A 138 -14.53 -13.56 26.30
CA ARG A 138 -15.73 -14.39 26.52
C ARG A 138 -15.84 -14.86 27.95
N GLY A 139 -14.72 -15.25 28.56
CA GLY A 139 -14.66 -15.73 29.94
C GLY A 139 -14.82 -14.64 31.00
N LEU A 140 -14.74 -13.36 30.61
CA LEU A 140 -14.90 -12.21 31.51
C LEU A 140 -16.34 -11.72 31.54
N ASP A 141 -16.81 -11.19 30.40
CA ASP A 141 -18.20 -10.77 30.20
C ASP A 141 -18.54 -10.74 28.69
N ASN A 142 -19.13 -11.82 28.23
CA ASN A 142 -19.43 -12.02 26.81
C ASN A 142 -20.31 -10.90 26.20
N SER A 143 -21.29 -10.42 26.96
CA SER A 143 -22.28 -9.45 26.50
C SER A 143 -21.74 -8.01 26.38
N ILE A 144 -20.72 -7.68 27.14
CA ILE A 144 -20.02 -6.38 27.04
C ILE A 144 -19.08 -6.36 25.85
N TRP A 145 -18.32 -7.44 25.66
CA TRP A 145 -17.20 -7.45 24.71
C TRP A 145 -17.59 -7.76 23.28
N TYR A 146 -18.69 -8.49 23.05
CA TYR A 146 -19.09 -8.92 21.71
C TYR A 146 -20.47 -8.40 21.33
N ILE A 147 -20.65 -8.14 20.03
CA ILE A 147 -21.97 -7.90 19.46
C ILE A 147 -22.65 -9.25 19.28
N LEU A 148 -23.70 -9.48 20.09
CA LEU A 148 -24.45 -10.73 20.08
C LEU A 148 -25.65 -10.67 19.12
N ASP A 149 -26.11 -11.84 18.69
CA ASP A 149 -27.32 -11.97 17.92
C ASP A 149 -28.57 -11.80 18.81
N GLU A 150 -29.76 -11.81 18.27
CA GLU A 150 -31.03 -11.81 19.02
C GLU A 150 -31.08 -12.97 20.02
N ASP A 151 -30.62 -14.15 19.62
CA ASP A 151 -30.30 -15.23 20.54
C ASP A 151 -28.86 -15.05 21.06
N PRO A 152 -28.65 -14.67 22.32
CA PRO A 152 -27.35 -14.31 22.86
C PRO A 152 -26.35 -15.46 22.97
N ARG A 153 -26.74 -16.66 22.55
CA ARG A 153 -25.82 -17.80 22.37
C ARG A 153 -24.92 -17.61 21.14
N TYR A 154 -25.32 -16.76 20.19
CA TYR A 154 -24.66 -16.56 18.91
C TYR A 154 -24.09 -15.15 18.79
N TYR A 155 -23.10 -14.98 17.91
CA TYR A 155 -22.44 -13.71 17.64
C TYR A 155 -22.88 -13.13 16.30
N LYS A 156 -23.00 -11.82 16.23
CA LYS A 156 -22.96 -11.11 14.96
C LYS A 156 -21.54 -11.26 14.38
N ASN A 157 -21.44 -11.59 13.10
CA ASN A 157 -20.18 -11.91 12.43
C ASN A 157 -19.90 -10.94 11.27
N PHE A 158 -19.60 -9.69 11.59
CA PHE A 158 -19.21 -8.68 10.60
C PHE A 158 -17.74 -8.79 10.20
N SER A 159 -16.95 -9.52 10.97
CA SER A 159 -15.52 -9.75 10.70
C SER A 159 -15.24 -10.90 9.73
N GLY A 160 -16.20 -11.80 9.54
CA GLY A 160 -15.98 -13.08 8.84
C GLY A 160 -15.21 -14.12 9.67
N CYS A 161 -14.78 -13.78 10.90
CA CYS A 161 -13.97 -14.62 11.78
C CYS A 161 -14.76 -15.26 12.94
N GLY A 162 -16.09 -15.17 12.91
CA GLY A 162 -16.98 -15.80 13.86
C GLY A 162 -17.55 -14.89 14.95
N ASN A 163 -16.86 -13.81 15.33
CA ASN A 163 -17.32 -12.83 16.30
C ASN A 163 -17.03 -11.41 15.84
N THR A 164 -17.63 -10.44 16.51
CA THR A 164 -17.40 -9.02 16.31
C THR A 164 -17.28 -8.34 17.66
N LEU A 165 -16.20 -7.58 17.91
CA LEU A 165 -16.05 -6.79 19.13
C LEU A 165 -17.06 -5.63 19.15
N ASN A 166 -17.61 -5.38 20.35
CA ASN A 166 -18.55 -4.31 20.63
C ASN A 166 -17.82 -2.99 20.93
N CYS A 167 -17.14 -2.44 19.92
CA CYS A 167 -16.16 -1.36 20.06
C CYS A 167 -16.73 -0.07 20.65
N ASN A 168 -18.02 0.22 20.49
CA ASN A 168 -18.67 1.42 21.01
C ASN A 168 -19.25 1.24 22.41
N HIS A 169 -19.20 0.04 23.00
CA HIS A 169 -19.49 -0.12 24.42
C HIS A 169 -18.42 0.62 25.25
N PRO A 170 -18.79 1.42 26.28
CA PRO A 170 -17.83 2.25 27.02
C PRO A 170 -16.59 1.49 27.56
N VAL A 171 -16.78 0.27 28.07
CA VAL A 171 -15.68 -0.56 28.58
C VAL A 171 -14.72 -0.96 27.46
N VAL A 172 -15.25 -1.44 26.34
CA VAL A 172 -14.44 -1.88 25.18
C VAL A 172 -13.73 -0.70 24.52
N ARG A 173 -14.43 0.43 24.39
CA ARG A 173 -13.87 1.68 23.86
C ARG A 173 -12.67 2.16 24.69
N ASN A 174 -12.79 2.20 26.02
CA ASN A 174 -11.71 2.58 26.90
C ASN A 174 -10.54 1.61 26.80
N PHE A 175 -10.80 0.31 26.73
CA PHE A 175 -9.76 -0.71 26.50
C PHE A 175 -8.99 -0.46 25.21
N ILE A 176 -9.67 -0.13 24.10
CA ILE A 176 -9.03 0.18 22.83
C ILE A 176 -8.12 1.41 22.98
N LEU A 177 -8.61 2.49 23.59
CA LEU A 177 -7.81 3.70 23.82
C LEU A 177 -6.59 3.43 24.72
N ASP A 178 -6.76 2.71 25.81
CA ASP A 178 -5.67 2.32 26.71
C ASP A 178 -4.61 1.49 25.96
N CYS A 179 -5.05 0.59 25.10
CA CYS A 179 -4.16 -0.20 24.26
C CYS A 179 -3.35 0.67 23.31
N LEU A 180 -3.99 1.58 22.59
CA LEU A 180 -3.32 2.50 21.67
C LEU A 180 -2.33 3.41 22.42
N HIS A 181 -2.72 3.93 23.60
CA HIS A 181 -1.83 4.73 24.45
C HIS A 181 -0.59 3.94 24.87
N TYR A 182 -0.73 2.68 25.26
CA TYR A 182 0.39 1.82 25.60
C TYR A 182 1.38 1.69 24.42
N TRP A 183 0.88 1.38 23.22
CA TRP A 183 1.74 1.23 22.06
C TRP A 183 2.42 2.53 21.63
N VAL A 184 1.80 3.69 21.86
CA VAL A 184 2.41 5.01 21.56
C VAL A 184 3.36 5.44 22.67
N VAL A 185 2.93 5.40 23.93
CA VAL A 185 3.70 5.96 25.06
C VAL A 185 4.83 5.05 25.48
N GLU A 186 4.56 3.74 25.62
CA GLU A 186 5.55 2.78 26.11
C GLU A 186 6.39 2.16 25.00
N MET A 187 5.77 1.90 23.85
CA MET A 187 6.42 1.19 22.74
C MET A 187 6.90 2.15 21.63
N HIS A 188 6.50 3.42 21.68
CA HIS A 188 6.92 4.49 20.78
C HIS A 188 6.60 4.27 19.29
N VAL A 189 5.48 3.61 18.98
CA VAL A 189 5.02 3.48 17.60
C VAL A 189 4.45 4.79 17.06
N ASP A 190 4.52 5.00 15.74
CA ASP A 190 4.18 6.26 15.08
C ASP A 190 2.81 6.23 14.41
N GLY A 191 2.21 5.06 14.28
CA GLY A 191 0.91 4.93 13.62
C GLY A 191 0.27 3.56 13.78
N PHE A 192 -1.00 3.52 13.37
CA PHE A 192 -1.81 2.30 13.34
C PHE A 192 -2.61 2.21 12.03
N ARG A 193 -2.66 1.02 11.47
CA ARG A 193 -3.63 0.60 10.46
C ARG A 193 -4.65 -0.30 11.14
N PHE A 194 -5.93 0.05 11.04
CA PHE A 194 -7.01 -0.67 11.70
C PHE A 194 -7.67 -1.63 10.72
N ASP A 195 -7.47 -2.92 10.96
CA ASP A 195 -8.08 -4.01 10.21
C ASP A 195 -9.61 -3.95 10.31
N LEU A 196 -10.31 -4.09 9.16
CA LEU A 196 -11.77 -3.99 9.08
C LEU A 196 -12.34 -2.82 9.89
N GLY A 197 -11.81 -1.63 9.64
CA GLY A 197 -12.05 -0.43 10.45
C GLY A 197 -13.52 -0.02 10.54
N SER A 198 -14.37 -0.37 9.57
CA SER A 198 -15.81 -0.08 9.62
C SER A 198 -16.53 -0.74 10.80
N ILE A 199 -15.97 -1.80 11.36
CA ILE A 199 -16.52 -2.45 12.57
C ILE A 199 -16.47 -1.50 13.79
N LEU A 200 -15.44 -0.63 13.88
CA LEU A 200 -15.36 0.38 14.92
C LEU A 200 -16.52 1.39 14.84
N GLY A 201 -17.19 1.48 13.70
CA GLY A 201 -18.35 2.33 13.47
C GLY A 201 -19.69 1.71 13.86
N ARG A 202 -19.72 0.45 14.35
CA ARG A 202 -20.97 -0.26 14.64
C ARG A 202 -21.44 -0.07 16.09
N ASP A 203 -22.77 0.06 16.25
CA ASP A 203 -23.42 0.08 17.57
C ASP A 203 -23.55 -1.35 18.15
N PRO A 204 -24.01 -1.50 19.42
CA PRO A 204 -24.20 -2.81 20.02
C PRO A 204 -25.20 -3.75 19.31
N LYS A 205 -25.96 -3.22 18.34
CA LYS A 205 -26.88 -4.00 17.49
C LYS A 205 -26.31 -4.28 16.10
N GLY A 206 -25.06 -3.83 15.84
CA GLY A 206 -24.37 -4.01 14.58
C GLY A 206 -24.70 -2.98 13.51
N ARG A 207 -25.44 -1.91 13.80
CA ARG A 207 -25.75 -0.84 12.84
C ARG A 207 -24.62 0.17 12.77
N LEU A 208 -24.29 0.64 11.57
CA LEU A 208 -23.31 1.71 11.40
C LEU A 208 -23.84 3.02 11.99
N LEU A 209 -23.01 3.67 12.81
CA LEU A 209 -23.28 4.98 13.38
C LEU A 209 -22.74 6.08 12.44
N GLU A 210 -23.44 7.19 12.38
CA GLU A 210 -22.97 8.38 11.67
C GLU A 210 -21.76 9.01 12.39
N ASN A 211 -21.83 9.09 13.72
CA ASN A 211 -20.78 9.63 14.59
C ASN A 211 -20.37 8.56 15.62
N PRO A 212 -19.53 7.59 15.26
CA PRO A 212 -19.16 6.50 16.15
C PRO A 212 -18.17 6.97 17.23
N PRO A 213 -18.52 6.83 18.53
CA PRO A 213 -17.72 7.39 19.61
C PRO A 213 -16.26 6.96 19.63
N VAL A 214 -15.95 5.68 19.36
CA VAL A 214 -14.56 5.20 19.40
C VAL A 214 -13.71 5.80 18.28
N ILE A 215 -14.26 5.95 17.09
CA ILE A 215 -13.54 6.54 15.94
C ILE A 215 -13.25 8.02 16.19
N GLU A 216 -14.23 8.76 16.70
CA GLU A 216 -14.06 10.18 17.05
C GLU A 216 -13.05 10.35 18.18
N GLN A 217 -13.15 9.55 19.25
CA GLN A 217 -12.20 9.62 20.36
C GLN A 217 -10.77 9.32 19.93
N ILE A 218 -10.55 8.33 19.08
CA ILE A 218 -9.20 8.06 18.54
C ILE A 218 -8.68 9.26 17.74
N ALA A 219 -9.53 9.89 16.93
CA ALA A 219 -9.14 11.04 16.11
C ALA A 219 -8.81 12.30 16.94
N GLU A 220 -9.49 12.50 18.07
CA GLU A 220 -9.37 13.70 18.92
C GLU A 220 -8.45 13.52 20.12
N ASP A 221 -8.01 12.29 20.40
CA ASP A 221 -7.20 11.96 21.57
C ASP A 221 -5.87 12.73 21.60
N PRO A 222 -5.55 13.44 22.71
CA PRO A 222 -4.33 14.24 22.81
C PRO A 222 -3.02 13.42 22.69
N VAL A 223 -3.02 12.17 23.16
CA VAL A 223 -1.86 11.28 23.07
C VAL A 223 -1.65 10.82 21.61
N LEU A 224 -2.76 10.58 20.91
CA LEU A 224 -2.75 10.10 19.53
C LEU A 224 -2.68 11.23 18.49
N ARG A 225 -2.62 12.49 18.90
CA ARG A 225 -2.71 13.66 18.00
C ARG A 225 -1.66 13.66 16.88
N GLN A 226 -0.47 13.16 17.14
CA GLN A 226 0.62 13.08 16.17
C GLN A 226 0.78 11.67 15.56
N THR A 227 -0.05 10.73 15.97
CA THR A 227 -0.02 9.35 15.51
C THR A 227 -0.78 9.22 14.20
N LYS A 228 -0.20 8.53 13.21
CA LYS A 228 -0.92 8.19 11.99
C LYS A 228 -2.04 7.21 12.30
N ILE A 229 -3.24 7.49 11.79
CA ILE A 229 -4.40 6.61 11.91
C ILE A 229 -4.94 6.30 10.52
N ILE A 230 -4.92 5.04 10.17
CA ILE A 230 -5.26 4.54 8.84
C ILE A 230 -6.37 3.49 9.00
N ALA A 231 -7.44 3.62 8.26
CA ALA A 231 -8.53 2.66 8.26
C ALA A 231 -8.50 1.78 7.02
N GLU A 232 -8.73 0.50 7.22
CA GLU A 232 -9.35 -0.34 6.21
C GLU A 232 -10.86 -0.08 6.29
N ALA A 233 -11.37 0.77 5.38
CA ALA A 233 -12.68 1.40 5.51
C ALA A 233 -13.83 0.52 5.00
N TRP A 234 -13.83 -0.78 5.34
CA TRP A 234 -14.87 -1.76 5.04
C TRP A 234 -14.94 -2.85 6.11
N ASP A 235 -15.87 -3.79 5.95
CA ASP A 235 -15.93 -5.04 6.72
C ASP A 235 -16.52 -6.19 5.90
N ALA A 236 -16.49 -7.41 6.47
CA ALA A 236 -17.04 -8.60 5.82
C ALA A 236 -18.58 -8.68 5.89
N GLY A 237 -19.23 -7.82 6.64
CA GLY A 237 -20.68 -7.71 6.74
C GLY A 237 -21.32 -6.80 5.69
N GLY A 238 -20.52 -6.26 4.76
CA GLY A 238 -20.98 -5.44 3.64
C GLY A 238 -20.89 -3.93 3.85
N ALA A 239 -20.32 -3.45 4.96
CA ALA A 239 -19.98 -2.04 5.09
C ALA A 239 -18.85 -1.67 4.13
N TYR A 240 -19.01 -0.53 3.44
CA TYR A 240 -18.00 0.04 2.57
C TYR A 240 -18.01 1.56 2.71
N GLN A 241 -16.97 2.10 3.32
CA GLN A 241 -16.89 3.51 3.71
C GLN A 241 -15.66 4.22 3.11
N VAL A 242 -15.06 3.68 2.05
CA VAL A 242 -13.94 4.33 1.36
C VAL A 242 -14.41 5.68 0.79
N GLY A 243 -13.76 6.76 1.20
CA GLY A 243 -14.15 8.14 0.91
C GLY A 243 -15.19 8.74 1.85
N SER A 244 -15.71 7.97 2.82
CA SER A 244 -16.72 8.42 3.77
C SER A 244 -16.49 7.88 5.19
N PHE A 245 -15.29 7.39 5.49
CA PHE A 245 -14.96 6.93 6.84
C PHE A 245 -15.03 8.13 7.81
N PRO A 246 -15.74 8.01 8.96
CA PRO A 246 -15.97 9.15 9.85
C PRO A 246 -14.70 9.62 10.56
N GLY A 247 -14.72 10.85 11.08
CA GLY A 247 -13.64 11.39 11.90
C GLY A 247 -12.52 12.11 11.15
N GLY A 248 -12.76 12.66 9.96
CA GLY A 248 -11.95 13.66 9.22
C GLY A 248 -10.42 13.58 9.19
N ARG A 249 -9.78 13.08 10.25
CA ARG A 249 -8.32 12.91 10.36
C ARG A 249 -7.82 11.56 9.84
N TRP A 250 -8.73 10.59 9.69
CA TRP A 250 -8.39 9.24 9.28
C TRP A 250 -7.95 9.19 7.82
N ALA A 251 -6.78 8.58 7.58
CA ALA A 251 -6.40 8.11 6.26
C ALA A 251 -7.07 6.76 5.98
N GLU A 252 -7.19 6.41 4.72
CA GLU A 252 -7.83 5.17 4.31
C GLU A 252 -6.96 4.41 3.31
N TRP A 253 -6.90 3.09 3.43
CA TRP A 253 -6.48 2.26 2.31
C TRP A 253 -7.43 2.46 1.14
N ASN A 254 -6.91 2.94 0.00
CA ASN A 254 -7.70 3.25 -1.17
C ASN A 254 -7.73 2.07 -2.14
N ASP A 255 -8.71 1.19 -1.97
CA ASP A 255 -8.91 0.03 -2.85
C ASP A 255 -9.34 0.44 -4.27
N ARG A 256 -9.99 1.61 -4.43
CA ARG A 256 -10.30 2.14 -5.76
C ARG A 256 -9.04 2.54 -6.53
N PHE A 257 -8.02 3.09 -5.85
CA PHE A 257 -6.73 3.31 -6.48
C PHE A 257 -6.15 1.99 -7.00
N ARG A 258 -6.12 0.97 -6.16
CA ARG A 258 -5.67 -0.37 -6.52
C ARG A 258 -6.37 -0.89 -7.77
N ASP A 259 -7.68 -0.91 -7.74
CA ASP A 259 -8.48 -1.57 -8.76
C ASP A 259 -8.48 -0.79 -10.09
N ASP A 260 -8.66 0.54 -10.05
CA ASP A 260 -8.69 1.38 -11.25
C ASP A 260 -7.32 1.43 -11.95
N VAL A 261 -6.23 1.49 -11.18
CA VAL A 261 -4.86 1.46 -11.74
C VAL A 261 -4.54 0.08 -12.34
N ARG A 262 -4.93 -1.01 -11.68
CA ARG A 262 -4.78 -2.36 -12.22
C ARG A 262 -5.54 -2.54 -13.53
N ARG A 263 -6.79 -2.11 -13.60
CA ARG A 263 -7.63 -2.19 -14.82
C ARG A 263 -7.04 -1.38 -15.95
N PHE A 264 -6.61 -0.15 -15.69
CA PHE A 264 -5.99 0.70 -16.70
C PHE A 264 -4.77 0.03 -17.34
N TRP A 265 -3.81 -0.41 -16.52
CA TRP A 265 -2.58 -1.03 -17.03
C TRP A 265 -2.81 -2.42 -17.64
N ARG A 266 -3.81 -3.15 -17.19
CA ARG A 266 -4.24 -4.39 -17.85
C ARG A 266 -4.73 -4.13 -19.28
N GLY A 267 -5.16 -2.92 -19.59
CA GLY A 267 -5.65 -2.50 -20.89
C GLY A 267 -7.18 -2.56 -21.02
N ASP A 268 -7.90 -2.54 -19.89
CA ASP A 268 -9.36 -2.49 -19.88
C ASP A 268 -9.83 -1.19 -20.55
N ARG A 269 -10.95 -1.29 -21.26
CA ARG A 269 -11.54 -0.14 -21.99
C ARG A 269 -12.25 0.78 -21.00
N HIS A 270 -12.26 2.08 -21.33
CA HIS A 270 -13.00 3.12 -20.60
C HIS A 270 -12.50 3.43 -19.18
N GLU A 271 -11.26 3.02 -18.83
CA GLU A 271 -10.69 3.25 -17.49
C GLU A 271 -9.90 4.56 -17.36
N VAL A 272 -9.64 5.30 -18.45
CA VAL A 272 -8.79 6.51 -18.42
C VAL A 272 -9.27 7.54 -17.41
N ARG A 273 -10.57 7.82 -17.33
CA ARG A 273 -11.12 8.83 -16.40
C ARG A 273 -10.91 8.44 -14.94
N ASN A 274 -11.20 7.18 -14.61
CA ASN A 274 -10.97 6.64 -13.27
C ASN A 274 -9.47 6.70 -12.92
N PHE A 275 -8.63 6.25 -13.83
CA PHE A 275 -7.18 6.30 -13.68
C PHE A 275 -6.66 7.72 -13.41
N CYS A 276 -7.07 8.71 -14.21
CA CYS A 276 -6.69 10.12 -14.03
C CYS A 276 -7.12 10.65 -12.65
N THR A 277 -8.32 10.28 -12.19
CA THR A 277 -8.80 10.66 -10.86
C THR A 277 -7.96 10.02 -9.74
N ARG A 278 -7.56 8.75 -9.91
CA ARG A 278 -6.72 8.05 -8.91
C ARG A 278 -5.34 8.68 -8.79
N ILE A 279 -4.64 8.88 -9.91
CA ILE A 279 -3.26 9.40 -9.89
C ILE A 279 -3.17 10.85 -9.40
N THR A 280 -4.26 11.59 -9.40
CA THR A 280 -4.33 12.98 -8.90
C THR A 280 -4.84 13.10 -7.47
N GLY A 281 -4.90 12.02 -6.71
CA GLY A 281 -5.19 12.04 -5.28
C GLY A 281 -6.63 11.66 -4.89
N SER A 282 -7.44 11.17 -5.83
CA SER A 282 -8.81 10.70 -5.55
C SER A 282 -9.71 11.78 -4.92
N SER A 283 -9.78 12.95 -5.55
CA SER A 283 -10.58 14.09 -5.07
C SER A 283 -12.07 13.78 -4.96
N ASP A 284 -12.58 12.86 -5.76
CA ASP A 284 -13.95 12.34 -5.69
C ASP A 284 -14.28 11.65 -4.37
N LEU A 285 -13.26 11.13 -3.67
CA LEU A 285 -13.38 10.45 -2.38
C LEU A 285 -13.16 11.38 -1.19
N TYR A 286 -12.17 12.29 -1.27
CA TYR A 286 -11.65 12.96 -0.07
C TYR A 286 -11.87 14.48 -0.04
N LEU A 287 -12.15 15.14 -1.18
CA LEU A 287 -12.26 16.60 -1.21
C LEU A 287 -13.50 17.12 -0.46
N ARG A 288 -14.61 16.38 -0.50
CA ARG A 288 -15.91 16.86 0.01
C ARG A 288 -15.97 17.05 1.53
N ASP A 289 -15.22 16.24 2.27
CA ASP A 289 -15.17 16.31 3.74
C ASP A 289 -13.93 17.05 4.26
N GLY A 290 -13.24 17.76 3.38
CA GLY A 290 -12.08 18.59 3.72
C GLY A 290 -10.78 17.81 3.93
N ARG A 291 -10.77 16.52 3.67
CA ARG A 291 -9.54 15.72 3.70
C ARG A 291 -8.61 16.12 2.55
N LYS A 292 -7.34 15.74 2.64
CA LYS A 292 -6.26 16.10 1.75
C LYS A 292 -5.79 14.86 0.97
N PRO A 293 -5.03 15.03 -0.13
CA PRO A 293 -4.53 13.88 -0.91
C PRO A 293 -3.79 12.82 -0.08
N PHE A 294 -3.05 13.21 0.95
CA PHE A 294 -2.28 12.29 1.78
C PHE A 294 -3.14 11.37 2.67
N HIS A 295 -4.46 11.62 2.79
CA HIS A 295 -5.38 10.68 3.43
C HIS A 295 -5.67 9.45 2.56
N SER A 296 -5.35 9.52 1.26
CA SER A 296 -5.38 8.35 0.39
C SER A 296 -4.09 7.55 0.54
N ILE A 297 -4.16 6.39 1.18
CA ILE A 297 -3.06 5.42 1.14
C ILE A 297 -3.21 4.65 -0.16
N ASN A 298 -2.37 5.02 -1.12
CA ASN A 298 -2.33 4.40 -2.43
C ASN A 298 -1.55 3.10 -2.38
N TYR A 299 -2.11 2.02 -2.85
CA TYR A 299 -1.41 0.74 -2.96
C TYR A 299 -1.88 -0.02 -4.20
N LEU A 300 -1.01 -0.88 -4.70
CA LEU A 300 -1.32 -1.78 -5.81
C LEU A 300 -1.53 -3.21 -5.32
N THR A 301 -0.84 -3.56 -4.26
CA THR A 301 -0.76 -4.88 -3.64
C THR A 301 -0.59 -4.70 -2.14
N SER A 302 -1.05 -5.69 -1.39
CA SER A 302 -0.85 -5.78 0.06
C SER A 302 -0.65 -7.25 0.43
N HIS A 303 -0.50 -7.53 1.73
CA HIS A 303 -0.49 -8.90 2.23
C HIS A 303 -1.72 -9.70 1.78
N ASP A 304 -2.87 -9.03 1.69
CA ASP A 304 -4.15 -9.61 1.26
C ASP A 304 -4.34 -9.42 -0.24
N GLY A 305 -3.97 -10.43 -1.00
CA GLY A 305 -4.05 -10.44 -2.45
C GLY A 305 -2.79 -10.98 -3.13
N PHE A 306 -2.72 -10.82 -4.44
CA PHE A 306 -1.52 -11.14 -5.21
C PHE A 306 -0.35 -10.21 -4.88
N THR A 307 0.88 -10.74 -4.88
CA THR A 307 2.08 -9.92 -5.04
C THR A 307 2.09 -9.25 -6.41
N LEU A 308 2.95 -8.26 -6.61
CA LEU A 308 3.10 -7.60 -7.91
C LEU A 308 3.49 -8.58 -9.02
N ARG A 309 4.42 -9.50 -8.75
CA ARG A 309 4.78 -10.57 -9.69
C ARG A 309 3.58 -11.44 -10.04
N ASP A 310 2.83 -11.87 -9.03
CA ASP A 310 1.67 -12.76 -9.24
C ASP A 310 0.55 -12.03 -9.98
N LEU A 311 0.35 -10.73 -9.75
CA LEU A 311 -0.60 -9.87 -10.44
C LEU A 311 -0.39 -9.83 -11.96
N VAL A 312 0.87 -9.87 -12.42
CA VAL A 312 1.23 -9.86 -13.84
C VAL A 312 1.52 -11.25 -14.39
N THR A 313 1.28 -12.31 -13.61
CA THR A 313 1.65 -13.70 -13.97
C THR A 313 0.44 -14.62 -14.00
N TYR A 314 -0.50 -14.48 -13.07
CA TYR A 314 -1.61 -15.41 -12.91
C TYR A 314 -2.95 -14.78 -13.31
N GLU A 315 -3.75 -15.52 -14.07
CA GLU A 315 -5.14 -15.16 -14.37
C GLU A 315 -6.07 -15.50 -13.19
N ARG A 316 -5.72 -16.53 -12.42
CA ARG A 316 -6.54 -17.05 -11.31
C ARG A 316 -5.69 -17.36 -10.10
N LYS A 317 -6.29 -17.22 -8.91
CA LYS A 317 -5.66 -17.59 -7.64
C LYS A 317 -5.29 -19.08 -7.58
N ARG A 318 -4.29 -19.41 -6.76
CA ARG A 318 -3.75 -20.75 -6.52
C ARG A 318 -3.68 -21.02 -5.01
N ASN A 319 -4.83 -21.13 -4.34
CA ASN A 319 -4.94 -21.19 -2.89
C ASN A 319 -5.13 -22.62 -2.35
N LEU A 320 -5.03 -23.66 -3.18
CA LEU A 320 -5.30 -25.04 -2.78
C LEU A 320 -4.55 -25.46 -1.50
N GLU A 321 -3.30 -25.01 -1.34
CA GLU A 321 -2.47 -25.37 -0.19
C GLU A 321 -2.95 -24.76 1.14
N ASN A 322 -3.89 -23.78 1.11
CA ASN A 322 -4.53 -23.25 2.31
C ASN A 322 -5.55 -24.22 2.94
N GLY A 323 -5.90 -25.31 2.25
CA GLY A 323 -6.82 -26.32 2.76
C GLY A 323 -8.29 -25.91 2.78
N GLU A 324 -8.66 -24.90 1.99
CA GLU A 324 -10.04 -24.35 1.89
C GLU A 324 -10.71 -24.64 0.54
N GLY A 325 -10.14 -25.53 -0.26
CA GLY A 325 -10.71 -25.89 -1.58
C GLY A 325 -10.73 -24.74 -2.59
N GLU A 326 -9.81 -23.78 -2.47
CA GLU A 326 -9.73 -22.58 -3.29
C GLU A 326 -10.94 -21.64 -3.19
N THR A 327 -11.73 -21.74 -2.13
CA THR A 327 -12.87 -20.85 -1.88
C THR A 327 -12.47 -19.53 -1.20
N ASP A 328 -11.28 -19.51 -0.59
CA ASP A 328 -10.70 -18.36 0.12
C ASP A 328 -9.99 -17.38 -0.83
N GLY A 329 -9.79 -16.16 -0.36
CA GLY A 329 -9.16 -15.07 -1.11
C GLY A 329 -10.06 -14.47 -2.20
N HIS A 330 -9.58 -13.39 -2.80
CA HIS A 330 -10.34 -12.63 -3.79
C HIS A 330 -10.36 -13.33 -5.16
N ASP A 331 -11.50 -13.29 -5.85
CA ASP A 331 -11.63 -13.73 -7.24
C ASP A 331 -11.39 -12.58 -8.23
N ALA A 332 -11.79 -11.35 -7.87
CA ALA A 332 -11.64 -10.16 -8.69
C ALA A 332 -10.27 -9.50 -8.49
N ASN A 333 -9.21 -10.10 -9.02
CA ASN A 333 -7.84 -9.60 -8.85
C ASN A 333 -7.43 -8.55 -9.87
N PHE A 334 -8.14 -8.43 -10.99
CA PHE A 334 -7.76 -7.58 -12.14
C PHE A 334 -6.32 -7.84 -12.60
N SER A 335 -5.91 -9.10 -12.53
CA SER A 335 -4.61 -9.61 -12.95
C SER A 335 -4.61 -9.99 -14.43
N SER A 336 -3.43 -10.18 -14.98
CA SER A 336 -3.24 -10.80 -16.30
C SER A 336 -1.91 -11.55 -16.38
N GLY A 337 -1.94 -12.70 -17.04
CA GLY A 337 -0.73 -13.45 -17.38
C GLY A 337 -0.13 -13.08 -18.73
N TYR A 338 -0.77 -12.16 -19.46
CA TYR A 338 -0.30 -11.66 -20.78
C TYR A 338 -0.03 -12.77 -21.80
N GLY A 339 -0.91 -13.76 -21.84
CA GLY A 339 -0.87 -14.88 -22.78
C GLY A 339 -0.47 -16.23 -22.17
N SER A 340 -0.16 -16.26 -20.86
CA SER A 340 0.11 -17.51 -20.12
C SER A 340 -0.38 -17.38 -18.68
N ASP A 341 -1.16 -18.34 -18.20
CA ASP A 341 -1.61 -18.36 -16.80
C ASP A 341 -0.58 -19.10 -15.93
N GLY A 342 0.34 -18.33 -15.34
CA GLY A 342 1.44 -18.84 -14.53
C GLY A 342 2.83 -18.59 -15.14
N PRO A 343 3.88 -19.16 -14.55
CA PRO A 343 5.25 -19.02 -15.03
C PRO A 343 5.41 -19.48 -16.49
N THR A 344 6.28 -18.82 -17.24
CA THR A 344 6.55 -19.14 -18.65
C THR A 344 8.00 -18.86 -18.99
N GLU A 345 8.54 -19.63 -19.95
CA GLU A 345 9.86 -19.40 -20.55
C GLU A 345 9.82 -18.49 -21.79
N ASP A 346 8.61 -18.07 -22.21
CA ASP A 346 8.47 -17.14 -23.34
C ASP A 346 9.05 -15.77 -22.98
N ALA A 347 10.13 -15.40 -23.65
CA ALA A 347 10.85 -14.16 -23.40
C ALA A 347 10.03 -12.90 -23.69
N LEU A 348 9.10 -12.96 -24.65
CA LEU A 348 8.22 -11.82 -24.98
C LEU A 348 7.20 -11.58 -23.86
N ILE A 349 6.58 -12.65 -23.37
CA ILE A 349 5.64 -12.56 -22.26
C ILE A 349 6.37 -12.05 -21.01
N ARG A 350 7.54 -12.59 -20.68
CA ARG A 350 8.34 -12.12 -19.54
C ARG A 350 8.68 -10.64 -19.64
N ALA A 351 9.10 -10.19 -20.82
CA ALA A 351 9.42 -8.76 -21.04
C ALA A 351 8.19 -7.84 -20.83
N VAL A 352 7.01 -8.27 -21.26
CA VAL A 352 5.76 -7.53 -21.02
C VAL A 352 5.45 -7.48 -19.51
N ARG A 353 5.56 -8.59 -18.79
CA ARG A 353 5.32 -8.67 -17.34
C ARG A 353 6.25 -7.73 -16.56
N GLU A 354 7.54 -7.73 -16.86
CA GLU A 354 8.52 -6.84 -16.22
C GLU A 354 8.23 -5.36 -16.51
N ARG A 355 7.84 -5.04 -17.74
CA ARG A 355 7.45 -3.67 -18.11
C ARG A 355 6.19 -3.24 -17.36
N GLN A 356 5.19 -4.10 -17.25
CA GLN A 356 3.97 -3.83 -16.51
C GLN A 356 4.25 -3.65 -15.00
N ALA A 357 5.15 -4.42 -14.43
CA ALA A 357 5.59 -4.20 -13.05
C ALA A 357 6.21 -2.80 -12.88
N ARG A 358 7.07 -2.35 -13.80
CA ARG A 358 7.60 -0.97 -13.79
C ARG A 358 6.50 0.08 -13.96
N ASN A 359 5.55 -0.13 -14.87
CA ASN A 359 4.41 0.77 -15.07
C ASN A 359 3.59 0.96 -13.79
N LEU A 360 3.26 -0.14 -13.12
CA LEU A 360 2.49 -0.14 -11.88
C LEU A 360 3.27 0.56 -10.75
N LEU A 361 4.53 0.20 -10.53
CA LEU A 361 5.38 0.82 -9.50
C LEU A 361 5.61 2.32 -9.75
N ALA A 362 5.86 2.71 -10.99
CA ALA A 362 6.01 4.13 -11.35
C ALA A 362 4.71 4.91 -11.12
N THR A 363 3.57 4.33 -11.51
CA THR A 363 2.26 4.95 -11.25
C THR A 363 2.04 5.16 -9.76
N LEU A 364 2.31 4.15 -8.93
CA LEU A 364 2.17 4.26 -7.48
C LEU A 364 3.03 5.39 -6.90
N LEU A 365 4.30 5.42 -7.27
CA LEU A 365 5.28 6.35 -6.68
C LEU A 365 5.17 7.77 -7.20
N LEU A 366 4.65 7.97 -8.41
CA LEU A 366 4.44 9.30 -9.01
C LEU A 366 3.02 9.86 -8.79
N SER A 367 2.09 9.06 -8.29
CA SER A 367 0.74 9.52 -7.96
C SER A 367 0.70 10.41 -6.72
N ILE A 368 -0.26 11.33 -6.70
CA ILE A 368 -0.57 12.14 -5.51
C ILE A 368 -1.28 11.26 -4.47
N GLY A 369 -0.94 11.43 -3.22
CA GLY A 369 -1.36 10.58 -2.10
C GLY A 369 -0.17 9.97 -1.37
N THR A 370 -0.41 9.08 -0.44
CA THR A 370 0.64 8.38 0.32
C THR A 370 0.86 6.99 -0.27
N PRO A 371 2.02 6.70 -0.88
CA PRO A 371 2.27 5.38 -1.47
C PRO A 371 2.60 4.33 -0.41
N MET A 372 2.07 3.13 -0.60
CA MET A 372 2.42 1.93 0.16
C MET A 372 2.91 0.83 -0.80
N LEU A 373 4.11 0.30 -0.52
CA LEU A 373 4.72 -0.83 -1.21
C LEU A 373 4.58 -2.10 -0.36
N LEU A 374 4.22 -3.22 -0.98
CA LEU A 374 4.34 -4.52 -0.35
C LEU A 374 5.79 -4.99 -0.40
N ALA A 375 6.33 -5.44 0.73
CA ALA A 375 7.70 -5.94 0.83
C ALA A 375 7.99 -7.04 -0.19
N GLY A 376 9.04 -6.84 -0.96
CA GLY A 376 9.48 -7.75 -2.01
C GLY A 376 8.92 -7.46 -3.41
N ASP A 377 7.96 -6.56 -3.56
CA ASP A 377 7.46 -6.18 -4.89
C ASP A 377 8.54 -5.46 -5.71
N GLU A 378 9.44 -4.75 -5.05
CA GLU A 378 10.58 -4.07 -5.68
C GLU A 378 11.62 -5.03 -6.32
N PHE A 379 11.50 -6.33 -6.07
CA PHE A 379 12.28 -7.38 -6.74
C PHE A 379 11.46 -8.60 -7.14
N LEU A 380 10.17 -8.41 -7.42
CA LEU A 380 9.26 -9.42 -7.96
C LEU A 380 9.13 -10.68 -7.08
N ARG A 381 8.92 -10.52 -5.78
CA ARG A 381 8.56 -11.61 -4.89
C ARG A 381 7.28 -12.30 -5.37
N THR A 382 7.24 -13.62 -5.29
CA THR A 382 6.06 -14.42 -5.66
C THR A 382 5.57 -15.26 -4.48
N GLN A 383 4.27 -15.46 -4.43
CA GLN A 383 3.60 -16.43 -3.57
C GLN A 383 3.06 -17.62 -4.39
N GLY A 384 3.57 -17.80 -5.62
CA GLY A 384 3.14 -18.88 -6.51
C GLY A 384 1.67 -18.79 -6.91
N GLY A 385 1.10 -17.57 -6.93
CA GLY A 385 -0.32 -17.34 -7.22
C GLY A 385 -1.26 -17.53 -6.03
N ASN A 386 -0.73 -17.79 -4.83
CA ASN A 386 -1.55 -17.76 -3.61
C ASN A 386 -1.82 -16.30 -3.23
N ASN A 387 -3.10 -15.89 -3.25
CA ASN A 387 -3.51 -14.54 -2.93
C ASN A 387 -4.12 -14.38 -1.52
N ASN A 388 -3.93 -15.39 -0.66
CA ASN A 388 -4.44 -15.40 0.72
C ASN A 388 -3.53 -16.24 1.62
N ALA A 389 -2.24 -15.87 1.69
CA ALA A 389 -1.20 -16.67 2.33
C ALA A 389 -1.19 -16.58 3.87
N TYR A 390 -2.34 -16.31 4.50
CA TYR A 390 -2.47 -16.08 5.95
C TYR A 390 -1.96 -17.24 6.83
N CYS A 391 -1.97 -18.45 6.29
CA CYS A 391 -1.60 -19.69 6.98
C CYS A 391 -0.30 -20.32 6.44
N GLN A 392 0.46 -19.62 5.61
CA GLN A 392 1.66 -20.12 4.96
C GLN A 392 2.93 -19.58 5.65
N ASP A 393 3.29 -20.17 6.82
CA ASP A 393 4.55 -19.87 7.51
C ASP A 393 5.69 -20.69 6.90
N ASN A 394 6.03 -20.39 5.66
CA ASN A 394 6.99 -21.12 4.84
C ASN A 394 7.50 -20.24 3.67
N PRO A 395 8.36 -20.74 2.78
CA PRO A 395 8.89 -19.98 1.65
C PRO A 395 7.86 -19.37 0.69
N VAL A 396 6.59 -19.78 0.72
CA VAL A 396 5.51 -19.10 -0.03
C VAL A 396 5.38 -17.64 0.43
N SER A 397 5.46 -17.41 1.74
CA SER A 397 5.30 -16.08 2.34
C SER A 397 6.63 -15.39 2.67
N TRP A 398 7.67 -16.16 3.00
CA TRP A 398 8.97 -15.59 3.39
C TRP A 398 9.65 -14.93 2.21
N ILE A 399 10.35 -13.84 2.47
CA ILE A 399 11.06 -13.10 1.42
C ILE A 399 12.34 -13.82 1.04
N ASP A 400 12.44 -14.22 -0.22
CA ASP A 400 13.67 -14.72 -0.82
C ASP A 400 14.50 -13.54 -1.34
N TRP A 401 15.56 -13.20 -0.61
CA TRP A 401 16.43 -12.07 -0.92
C TRP A 401 17.36 -12.31 -2.11
N THR A 402 17.47 -13.55 -2.62
CA THR A 402 18.20 -13.81 -3.87
C THR A 402 17.55 -13.10 -5.05
N LEU A 403 16.23 -12.90 -5.00
CA LEU A 403 15.48 -12.17 -6.01
C LEU A 403 15.90 -10.69 -6.09
N ALA A 404 16.38 -10.09 -4.99
CA ALA A 404 16.87 -8.71 -5.00
C ALA A 404 18.14 -8.57 -5.84
N ASP A 405 19.01 -9.58 -5.84
CA ASP A 405 20.21 -9.62 -6.70
C ASP A 405 19.84 -9.94 -8.15
N GLU A 406 18.90 -10.85 -8.37
CA GLU A 406 18.40 -11.21 -9.70
C GLU A 406 17.73 -10.01 -10.38
N HIS A 407 16.90 -9.28 -9.64
CA HIS A 407 16.14 -8.13 -10.13
C HIS A 407 16.70 -6.78 -9.66
N ARG A 408 18.03 -6.68 -9.50
CA ARG A 408 18.71 -5.45 -9.03
C ARG A 408 18.36 -4.20 -9.84
N GLY A 409 18.05 -4.37 -11.11
CA GLY A 409 17.61 -3.26 -11.97
C GLY A 409 16.27 -2.69 -11.53
N LEU A 410 15.33 -3.54 -11.11
CA LEU A 410 14.02 -3.11 -10.59
C LEU A 410 14.16 -2.48 -9.19
N VAL A 411 15.00 -3.03 -8.33
CA VAL A 411 15.31 -2.42 -7.02
C VAL A 411 15.85 -1.01 -7.21
N ARG A 412 16.80 -0.83 -8.14
CA ARG A 412 17.33 0.49 -8.52
C ARG A 412 16.19 1.39 -9.02
N PHE A 413 15.35 0.91 -9.92
CA PHE A 413 14.23 1.66 -10.48
C PHE A 413 13.30 2.20 -9.38
N VAL A 414 12.89 1.36 -8.44
CA VAL A 414 12.04 1.77 -7.31
C VAL A 414 12.75 2.79 -6.42
N ARG A 415 14.02 2.56 -6.09
CA ARG A 415 14.81 3.50 -5.28
C ARG A 415 14.90 4.88 -5.94
N GLU A 416 15.21 4.93 -7.23
CA GLU A 416 15.32 6.20 -7.95
C GLU A 416 13.97 6.93 -8.04
N LEU A 417 12.86 6.21 -8.17
CA LEU A 417 11.52 6.80 -8.14
C LEU A 417 11.13 7.33 -6.75
N ILE A 418 11.49 6.62 -5.68
CA ILE A 418 11.29 7.14 -4.31
C ILE A 418 12.12 8.42 -4.12
N ASN A 419 13.38 8.41 -4.54
CA ASN A 419 14.24 9.59 -4.49
C ASN A 419 13.69 10.76 -5.33
N LEU A 420 13.17 10.47 -6.53
CA LEU A 420 12.55 11.47 -7.39
C LEU A 420 11.33 12.08 -6.70
N ARG A 421 10.42 11.24 -6.17
CA ARG A 421 9.26 11.70 -5.41
C ARG A 421 9.65 12.59 -4.23
N LEU A 422 10.66 12.19 -3.44
CA LEU A 422 11.10 12.93 -2.26
C LEU A 422 11.82 14.24 -2.59
N ARG A 423 12.46 14.34 -3.77
CA ARG A 423 13.08 15.57 -4.26
C ARG A 423 12.08 16.57 -4.81
N HIS A 424 11.03 16.10 -5.47
CA HIS A 424 10.10 16.92 -6.22
C HIS A 424 8.76 17.11 -5.49
N PRO A 425 8.51 18.31 -4.92
CA PRO A 425 7.25 18.65 -4.26
C PRO A 425 6.03 18.47 -5.14
N ALA A 426 6.17 18.60 -6.47
CA ALA A 426 5.10 18.40 -7.44
C ALA A 426 4.39 17.05 -7.30
N PHE A 427 5.10 15.99 -6.84
CA PHE A 427 4.53 14.66 -6.59
C PHE A 427 4.05 14.46 -5.15
N ARG A 428 4.20 15.45 -4.29
CA ARG A 428 3.86 15.42 -2.85
C ARG A 428 3.01 16.61 -2.43
N ARG A 429 2.17 17.11 -3.35
CA ARG A 429 1.38 18.31 -3.05
C ARG A 429 0.38 18.07 -1.92
N PRO A 430 0.21 19.06 -1.02
CA PRO A 430 -0.72 18.97 0.11
C PRO A 430 -2.19 19.17 -0.28
N GLU A 431 -2.46 19.73 -1.45
CA GLU A 431 -3.79 20.09 -1.94
C GLU A 431 -4.12 19.36 -3.25
N PHE A 432 -5.40 19.16 -3.52
CA PHE A 432 -5.84 18.62 -4.80
C PHE A 432 -5.59 19.60 -5.95
N PHE A 433 -5.43 19.07 -7.15
CA PHE A 433 -5.39 19.88 -8.35
C PHE A 433 -6.72 20.59 -8.58
N THR A 434 -6.65 21.82 -9.04
CA THR A 434 -7.83 22.68 -9.29
C THR A 434 -8.12 22.86 -10.78
N GLY A 435 -7.14 22.56 -11.65
CA GLY A 435 -7.21 22.89 -13.07
C GLY A 435 -7.12 24.39 -13.35
N LYS A 436 -6.66 25.19 -12.38
CA LYS A 436 -6.51 26.65 -12.47
C LYS A 436 -5.03 27.03 -12.45
N ASP A 437 -4.74 28.21 -13.00
CA ASP A 437 -3.44 28.84 -13.00
C ASP A 437 -3.33 29.78 -11.78
N ALA A 438 -2.54 29.40 -10.78
CA ALA A 438 -2.38 30.19 -9.56
C ALA A 438 -1.26 31.24 -9.66
N ASN A 439 -0.35 31.10 -10.62
CA ASN A 439 0.77 32.02 -10.80
C ASN A 439 0.65 32.96 -12.01
N TYR A 440 -0.46 32.90 -12.75
CA TYR A 440 -0.77 33.71 -13.93
C TYR A 440 0.21 33.55 -15.10
N ASN A 441 0.79 32.35 -15.26
CA ASN A 441 1.70 32.05 -16.38
C ASN A 441 0.98 31.45 -17.60
N ALA A 442 -0.35 31.37 -17.58
CA ALA A 442 -1.23 30.77 -18.56
C ALA A 442 -1.14 29.23 -18.62
N ILE A 443 -0.57 28.59 -17.59
CA ILE A 443 -0.48 27.14 -17.45
C ILE A 443 -1.24 26.74 -16.18
N PRO A 444 -2.32 25.93 -16.29
CA PRO A 444 -3.00 25.38 -15.11
C PRO A 444 -2.08 24.48 -14.27
N ASP A 445 -2.39 24.35 -12.97
CA ASP A 445 -1.65 23.46 -12.06
C ASP A 445 -1.58 22.02 -12.58
N ILE A 446 -2.58 21.57 -13.34
CA ILE A 446 -2.54 20.37 -14.17
C ILE A 446 -3.28 20.58 -15.49
N SER A 447 -2.74 20.02 -16.55
CA SER A 447 -3.36 20.00 -17.89
C SER A 447 -3.32 18.58 -18.46
N TRP A 448 -4.34 18.20 -19.22
CA TRP A 448 -4.47 16.88 -19.82
C TRP A 448 -4.42 16.94 -21.34
N TYR A 449 -3.86 15.91 -21.95
CA TYR A 449 -3.65 15.85 -23.41
C TYR A 449 -4.00 14.46 -23.96
N ASP A 450 -4.60 14.47 -25.15
CA ASP A 450 -4.73 13.30 -26.00
C ASP A 450 -3.45 13.07 -26.85
N PRO A 451 -3.35 11.98 -27.62
CA PRO A 451 -2.18 11.73 -28.46
C PRO A 451 -1.90 12.80 -29.52
N ALA A 452 -2.91 13.60 -29.92
CA ALA A 452 -2.73 14.72 -30.84
C ALA A 452 -2.23 16.00 -30.15
N GLY A 453 -1.98 15.97 -28.84
CA GLY A 453 -1.54 17.11 -28.03
C GLY A 453 -2.63 18.12 -27.75
N LYS A 454 -3.90 17.70 -27.81
CA LYS A 454 -5.08 18.54 -27.53
C LYS A 454 -5.73 18.14 -26.22
N PRO A 455 -6.54 19.03 -25.61
CA PRO A 455 -7.40 18.63 -24.50
C PRO A 455 -8.24 17.40 -24.88
N PRO A 456 -8.30 16.38 -24.03
CA PRO A 456 -8.95 15.13 -24.39
C PRO A 456 -10.47 15.27 -24.46
N ASP A 457 -11.07 14.60 -25.43
CA ASP A 457 -12.49 14.27 -25.38
C ASP A 457 -12.70 13.11 -24.40
N TRP A 458 -13.09 13.43 -23.19
CA TRP A 458 -13.26 12.46 -22.11
C TRP A 458 -14.30 11.36 -22.36
N ALA A 459 -15.15 11.54 -23.38
CA ALA A 459 -16.10 10.51 -23.80
C ALA A 459 -15.48 9.50 -24.77
N ARG A 460 -14.38 9.84 -25.41
CA ARG A 460 -13.76 9.03 -26.48
C ARG A 460 -12.35 8.58 -26.17
N ILE A 461 -11.61 9.32 -25.32
CA ILE A 461 -10.24 8.96 -24.96
C ILE A 461 -10.20 7.61 -24.28
N ASP A 462 -9.25 6.77 -24.67
CA ASP A 462 -9.11 5.43 -24.12
C ASP A 462 -7.64 4.98 -24.16
N GLN A 463 -7.19 4.32 -23.11
CA GLN A 463 -5.89 3.65 -22.93
C GLN A 463 -4.64 4.56 -23.06
N VAL A 464 -4.73 5.77 -23.61
CA VAL A 464 -3.58 6.67 -23.81
C VAL A 464 -3.94 8.08 -23.38
N VAL A 465 -3.18 8.66 -22.47
CA VAL A 465 -3.39 10.02 -21.96
C VAL A 465 -2.08 10.61 -21.46
N ALA A 466 -1.93 11.93 -21.49
CA ALA A 466 -0.84 12.60 -20.81
C ALA A 466 -1.33 13.70 -19.87
N SER A 467 -0.53 14.00 -18.85
CA SER A 467 -0.70 15.15 -17.97
C SER A 467 0.54 16.00 -17.95
N ARG A 468 0.37 17.34 -17.88
CA ARG A 468 1.40 18.29 -17.52
C ARG A 468 1.12 18.84 -16.15
N ILE A 469 2.12 18.88 -15.28
CA ILE A 469 2.09 19.51 -13.95
C ILE A 469 2.95 20.77 -14.05
N ASP A 470 2.38 21.93 -13.72
CA ASP A 470 3.13 23.18 -13.53
C ASP A 470 3.90 23.09 -12.21
N GLY A 471 5.23 23.26 -12.28
CA GLY A 471 6.12 23.15 -11.12
C GLY A 471 6.25 24.44 -10.32
N SER A 472 5.52 25.50 -10.63
CA SER A 472 5.60 26.72 -9.86
C SER A 472 5.10 26.51 -8.41
N ARG A 473 5.78 27.09 -7.43
CA ARG A 473 5.42 26.92 -6.01
C ARG A 473 3.98 27.27 -5.67
N ALA A 474 3.38 28.21 -6.41
CA ALA A 474 1.99 28.60 -6.20
C ALA A 474 1.03 27.49 -6.66
N ASP A 475 1.32 26.84 -7.78
CA ASP A 475 0.47 25.78 -8.35
C ASP A 475 0.67 24.43 -7.62
N ILE A 476 1.90 24.12 -7.17
CA ILE A 476 2.14 22.89 -6.40
C ILE A 476 1.93 23.06 -4.89
N VAL A 477 1.64 24.27 -4.43
CA VAL A 477 1.44 24.62 -3.00
C VAL A 477 2.67 24.22 -2.16
N ALA A 478 3.84 24.67 -2.58
CA ALA A 478 5.11 24.37 -1.93
C ALA A 478 5.86 25.66 -1.52
N ASP A 479 6.93 25.51 -0.75
CA ASP A 479 7.81 26.58 -0.32
C ASP A 479 8.83 27.02 -1.38
N ARG A 480 8.99 26.23 -2.44
CA ARG A 480 9.92 26.47 -3.56
C ARG A 480 9.32 26.06 -4.89
N ASP A 481 9.86 26.60 -5.96
CA ASP A 481 9.55 26.14 -7.31
C ASP A 481 10.17 24.77 -7.58
N ASP A 482 9.53 24.01 -8.46
CA ASP A 482 9.95 22.73 -8.97
C ASP A 482 10.05 22.77 -10.49
N ASN A 483 10.47 21.68 -11.12
CA ASN A 483 10.37 21.53 -12.57
C ASN A 483 8.92 21.33 -13.00
N ASP A 484 8.58 21.75 -14.22
CA ASP A 484 7.39 21.21 -14.88
C ASP A 484 7.64 19.77 -15.28
N PHE A 485 6.58 18.96 -15.18
CA PHE A 485 6.59 17.56 -15.55
C PHE A 485 5.56 17.24 -16.61
N PHE A 486 5.90 16.34 -17.51
CA PHE A 486 4.99 15.79 -18.51
C PHE A 486 5.00 14.26 -18.42
N LEU A 487 3.87 13.68 -18.02
CA LEU A 487 3.70 12.24 -17.85
C LEU A 487 2.83 11.71 -18.97
N ILE A 488 3.30 10.66 -19.65
CA ILE A 488 2.55 10.05 -20.76
C ILE A 488 2.31 8.58 -20.41
N PHE A 489 1.05 8.17 -20.45
CA PHE A 489 0.60 6.82 -20.11
C PHE A 489 0.02 6.15 -21.36
N ASN A 490 0.61 5.02 -21.75
CA ASN A 490 0.11 4.17 -22.84
C ASN A 490 -0.17 2.77 -22.30
N ALA A 491 -1.42 2.47 -22.01
CA ALA A 491 -1.85 1.14 -21.59
C ALA A 491 -2.23 0.22 -22.77
N SER A 492 -2.21 0.75 -24.02
CA SER A 492 -2.51 -0.04 -25.21
C SER A 492 -1.38 -0.99 -25.58
N ASP A 493 -1.67 -1.99 -26.39
CA ASP A 493 -0.72 -2.95 -26.93
C ASP A 493 -0.04 -2.48 -28.24
N ALA A 494 -0.23 -1.22 -28.59
CA ALA A 494 0.35 -0.59 -29.78
C ALA A 494 1.33 0.53 -29.41
N ALA A 495 2.32 0.75 -30.28
CA ALA A 495 3.14 1.96 -30.22
C ALA A 495 2.32 3.18 -30.59
N VAL A 496 2.51 4.30 -29.89
CA VAL A 496 1.74 5.53 -30.06
C VAL A 496 2.67 6.72 -30.25
N ARG A 497 2.47 7.45 -31.35
CA ARG A 497 3.10 8.74 -31.55
C ARG A 497 2.31 9.80 -30.75
N PHE A 498 2.96 10.44 -29.80
CA PHE A 498 2.35 11.42 -28.92
C PHE A 498 2.93 12.81 -29.15
N ARG A 499 2.07 13.80 -29.36
CA ARG A 499 2.45 15.20 -29.41
C ARG A 499 2.68 15.74 -28.03
N VAL A 500 3.89 16.27 -27.78
CA VAL A 500 4.27 16.87 -26.50
C VAL A 500 4.05 18.39 -26.58
N CYS A 501 3.42 18.97 -25.56
CA CYS A 501 3.25 20.42 -25.49
C CYS A 501 4.60 21.13 -25.34
N PRO A 502 4.72 22.41 -25.76
CA PRO A 502 5.96 23.18 -25.57
C PRO A 502 6.36 23.24 -24.09
N PRO A 503 7.66 23.15 -23.77
CA PRO A 503 8.13 23.36 -22.41
C PRO A 503 7.98 24.84 -21.99
N PRO A 504 8.09 25.17 -20.68
CA PRO A 504 8.14 26.55 -20.22
C PRO A 504 9.24 27.36 -20.93
N PRO A 505 9.07 28.70 -21.06
CA PRO A 505 10.09 29.54 -21.68
C PRO A 505 11.48 29.32 -21.06
N LYS A 506 12.53 29.32 -21.88
CA LYS A 506 13.93 29.10 -21.52
C LYS A 506 14.26 27.67 -21.05
N THR A 507 13.31 26.76 -21.02
CA THR A 507 13.56 25.35 -20.66
C THR A 507 13.46 24.44 -21.87
N ARG A 508 13.90 23.16 -21.68
CA ARG A 508 13.72 22.06 -22.64
C ARG A 508 13.21 20.83 -21.90
N TRP A 509 12.41 20.03 -22.61
CA TRP A 509 12.06 18.70 -22.11
C TRP A 509 13.27 17.79 -22.11
N HIS A 510 13.46 17.07 -21.01
CA HIS A 510 14.47 16.03 -20.82
C HIS A 510 13.76 14.72 -20.44
N LEU A 511 14.26 13.61 -20.95
CA LEU A 511 13.70 12.29 -20.65
C LEU A 511 14.23 11.80 -19.29
N SER A 512 13.37 11.80 -18.28
CA SER A 512 13.69 11.33 -16.92
C SER A 512 13.44 9.83 -16.76
N MET A 513 12.34 9.33 -17.33
CA MET A 513 11.95 7.92 -17.20
C MET A 513 11.23 7.42 -18.45
N ASP A 514 11.49 6.16 -18.82
CA ASP A 514 10.74 5.40 -19.81
C ASP A 514 10.75 3.93 -19.43
N THR A 515 9.61 3.41 -19.00
CA THR A 515 9.45 2.02 -18.50
C THR A 515 9.70 0.95 -19.56
N ALA A 516 9.73 1.32 -20.85
CA ALA A 516 10.04 0.42 -21.95
C ALA A 516 11.54 0.21 -22.14
N ARG A 517 12.38 1.03 -21.54
CA ARG A 517 13.84 0.92 -21.63
C ARG A 517 14.41 -0.03 -20.58
N PRO A 518 15.52 -0.67 -20.87
CA PRO A 518 16.21 -1.50 -19.87
C PRO A 518 16.89 -0.62 -18.81
N SER A 519 17.14 -1.18 -17.62
CA SER A 519 18.01 -0.54 -16.64
C SER A 519 19.45 -0.41 -17.17
N PRO A 520 20.14 0.74 -16.93
CA PRO A 520 19.77 1.88 -16.11
C PRO A 520 19.06 3.01 -16.89
N GLU A 521 18.60 2.75 -18.11
CA GLU A 521 17.97 3.76 -18.95
C GLU A 521 16.48 3.96 -18.65
N ASP A 522 15.87 3.04 -17.91
CA ASP A 522 14.46 3.06 -17.49
C ASP A 522 14.12 4.26 -16.59
N VAL A 523 15.05 4.66 -15.71
CA VAL A 523 14.99 5.90 -14.95
C VAL A 523 16.39 6.51 -14.82
N ARG A 524 16.53 7.77 -15.15
CA ARG A 524 17.81 8.46 -15.17
C ARG A 524 18.18 9.02 -13.81
N GLU A 525 19.47 9.02 -13.50
CA GLU A 525 19.98 9.73 -12.35
C GLU A 525 19.82 11.26 -12.56
N PRO A 526 19.59 12.02 -11.48
CA PRO A 526 19.44 13.46 -11.57
C PRO A 526 20.62 14.13 -12.27
N GLY A 527 20.32 14.98 -13.24
CA GLY A 527 21.35 15.68 -14.00
C GLY A 527 21.84 14.94 -15.24
N THR A 528 21.48 13.66 -15.40
CA THR A 528 21.91 12.84 -16.56
C THR A 528 20.82 12.64 -17.61
N GLU A 529 19.65 13.25 -17.40
CA GLU A 529 18.50 13.11 -18.29
C GLU A 529 18.81 13.72 -19.65
N PRO A 530 18.73 12.92 -20.74
CA PRO A 530 19.00 13.42 -22.08
C PRO A 530 17.93 14.40 -22.54
N VAL A 531 18.36 15.43 -23.29
CA VAL A 531 17.44 16.37 -23.94
C VAL A 531 16.56 15.61 -24.94
N LEU A 532 15.25 15.83 -24.85
CA LEU A 532 14.31 15.26 -25.81
C LEU A 532 14.56 15.86 -27.21
N SER A 533 14.60 15.03 -28.24
CA SER A 533 14.72 15.47 -29.63
C SER A 533 13.91 14.56 -30.56
N PRO A 534 12.90 15.09 -31.25
CA PRO A 534 12.39 16.48 -31.20
C PRO A 534 11.69 16.81 -29.87
N GLN A 535 11.49 18.11 -29.59
CA GLN A 535 10.89 18.59 -28.33
C GLN A 535 9.36 18.47 -28.29
N ASP A 536 8.71 18.25 -29.42
CA ASP A 536 7.26 18.30 -29.62
C ASP A 536 6.65 16.91 -29.86
N GLU A 537 7.44 15.84 -29.74
CA GLU A 537 6.97 14.48 -30.05
C GLU A 537 7.73 13.41 -29.26
N TYR A 538 7.01 12.35 -28.87
CA TYR A 538 7.58 11.12 -28.34
C TYR A 538 6.87 9.89 -28.92
N ILE A 539 7.61 8.86 -29.28
CA ILE A 539 7.06 7.57 -29.71
C ILE A 539 7.06 6.62 -28.51
N LEU A 540 5.87 6.41 -27.95
CA LEU A 540 5.67 5.49 -26.83
C LEU A 540 5.69 4.05 -27.32
N ALA A 541 6.40 3.19 -26.63
CA ALA A 541 6.25 1.75 -26.80
C ALA A 541 4.87 1.26 -26.29
N PRO A 542 4.40 0.09 -26.74
CA PRO A 542 3.23 -0.54 -26.15
C PRO A 542 3.40 -0.70 -24.63
N ARG A 543 2.32 -0.44 -23.87
CA ARG A 543 2.30 -0.60 -22.40
C ARG A 543 3.52 0.07 -21.74
N SER A 544 3.60 1.40 -21.86
CA SER A 544 4.71 2.17 -21.30
C SER A 544 4.25 3.47 -20.64
N LEU A 545 5.06 3.92 -19.68
CA LEU A 545 4.93 5.19 -18.98
C LEU A 545 6.21 5.99 -19.21
N VAL A 546 6.07 7.25 -19.61
CA VAL A 546 7.19 8.16 -19.86
C VAL A 546 7.05 9.39 -18.98
N LEU A 547 8.14 9.82 -18.36
CA LEU A 547 8.26 11.07 -17.60
C LEU A 547 9.27 11.98 -18.26
N LEU A 548 8.83 13.17 -18.64
CA LEU A 548 9.68 14.26 -19.06
C LEU A 548 9.73 15.32 -17.94
N LEU A 549 10.87 15.96 -17.78
CA LEU A 549 11.01 17.13 -16.93
C LEU A 549 11.56 18.32 -17.72
N ALA A 550 11.06 19.52 -17.43
CA ALA A 550 11.55 20.74 -18.04
C ALA A 550 12.74 21.27 -17.24
N ARG A 551 13.88 21.51 -17.90
CA ARG A 551 15.09 22.06 -17.27
C ARG A 551 15.63 23.19 -18.11
N ASP A 552 16.12 24.24 -17.43
CA ASP A 552 16.90 25.29 -18.04
C ASP A 552 18.31 24.74 -18.39
N PRO A 553 18.71 24.74 -19.68
CA PRO A 553 20.04 24.28 -20.06
C PRO A 553 21.20 25.13 -19.46
N ALA A 554 20.91 26.34 -19.03
CA ALA A 554 21.89 27.26 -18.43
C ALA A 554 21.97 27.14 -16.90
N ALA A 555 20.98 26.53 -16.24
CA ALA A 555 21.06 26.23 -14.83
C ALA A 555 22.01 25.05 -14.65
N GLY A 556 23.22 25.31 -14.12
CA GLY A 556 24.16 24.27 -13.71
C GLY A 556 23.49 23.23 -12.79
N ILE A 557 24.04 22.04 -12.80
CA ILE A 557 23.61 20.87 -12.02
C ILE A 557 23.57 21.20 -10.53
#